data_b4ca4913d6b91a4ab201042e540b6554
#
_entry.id   b4ca4913d6b91a4ab201042e540b6554
#
_cell.length_a   1.000
_cell.length_b   1.000
_cell.length_c   1.000
_cell.angle_alpha   90.00
_cell.angle_beta   90.00
_cell.angle_gamma   90.00
#
_symmetry.space_group_name_H-M   'P 1'
#
loop_
_entity.id
_entity.type
_entity.pdbx_description
1 polymer ?
#
loop_
_entity_poly.entity_id
_entity_poly.type
_entity_poly.pdbx_seq_one_letter_code
_entity_poly.pdbx_strand_id
1 'polypeptide(L)'
;LDIDGFGEKLVNQLVDNKMIQTVDDIFKLNFQDLVNLERMAEKSAQNIIDAIDSSKKTTFNRFVYALGIRNIGSHLSKVIEKAFNANIYDFINATFEELEKIDEVGPIVAETITRFWKDRSNIDVVESCLALGVKLDFGSELHSKKLENKIIVFTGVLTEFSRGEAKTMAESHGARASGSVSKNTD
;
A
#
# COMPACT_ATOMS: atom_id res chain seq x y z
N LEU A 1 1.94 -1.66 -1.56
CA LEU A 1 3.09 -1.02 -0.93
C LEU A 1 3.98 -0.45 -2.03
N ASP A 2 4.34 0.81 -1.92
CA ASP A 2 5.12 1.50 -2.95
C ASP A 2 6.57 1.55 -2.43
N ILE A 3 7.34 0.51 -2.75
CA ILE A 3 8.74 0.37 -2.32
C ILE A 3 9.63 0.86 -3.46
N ASP A 4 10.28 1.99 -3.27
CA ASP A 4 11.15 2.57 -4.30
C ASP A 4 12.32 1.62 -4.63
N GLY A 5 12.62 1.49 -5.91
CA GLY A 5 13.65 0.55 -6.39
C GLY A 5 13.22 -0.93 -6.44
N PHE A 6 12.03 -1.29 -5.93
CA PHE A 6 11.51 -2.66 -5.90
C PHE A 6 10.70 -2.97 -7.17
N GLY A 7 11.35 -2.87 -8.33
CA GLY A 7 10.73 -3.09 -9.63
C GLY A 7 10.63 -4.57 -10.02
N GLU A 8 9.91 -4.84 -11.10
CA GLU A 8 9.61 -6.19 -11.61
C GLU A 8 10.87 -7.08 -11.74
N LYS A 9 11.98 -6.53 -12.22
CA LYS A 9 13.24 -7.30 -12.40
C LYS A 9 13.80 -7.80 -11.07
N LEU A 10 13.77 -6.97 -10.04
CA LEU A 10 14.23 -7.35 -8.70
C LEU A 10 13.28 -8.37 -8.08
N VAL A 11 11.98 -8.16 -8.19
CA VAL A 11 10.97 -9.12 -7.70
C VAL A 11 11.17 -10.49 -8.34
N ASN A 12 11.32 -10.56 -9.67
CA ASN A 12 11.55 -11.82 -10.36
C ASN A 12 12.85 -12.49 -9.88
N GLN A 13 13.94 -11.73 -9.72
CA GLN A 13 15.21 -12.27 -9.23
C GLN A 13 15.09 -12.83 -7.80
N LEU A 14 14.37 -12.15 -6.91
CA LEU A 14 14.14 -12.61 -5.54
C LEU A 14 13.25 -13.87 -5.50
N VAL A 15 12.22 -13.94 -6.34
CA VAL A 15 11.34 -15.12 -6.47
C VAL A 15 12.10 -16.31 -7.04
N ASP A 16 12.88 -16.12 -8.13
CA ASP A 16 13.65 -17.17 -8.78
C ASP A 16 14.71 -17.74 -7.83
N ASN A 17 15.32 -16.91 -6.98
CA ASN A 17 16.25 -17.32 -5.93
C ASN A 17 15.54 -17.85 -4.67
N LYS A 18 14.21 -17.94 -4.64
CA LYS A 18 13.41 -18.40 -3.50
C LYS A 18 13.61 -17.59 -2.22
N MET A 19 14.00 -16.32 -2.36
CA MET A 19 14.23 -15.42 -1.24
C MET A 19 12.91 -14.80 -0.74
N ILE A 20 11.93 -14.66 -1.64
CA ILE A 20 10.57 -14.24 -1.31
C ILE A 20 9.55 -15.21 -1.95
N GLN A 21 8.50 -15.55 -1.20
CA GLN A 21 7.35 -16.33 -1.66
C GLN A 21 6.05 -15.62 -1.31
N THR A 22 6.05 -14.86 -0.23
CA THR A 22 4.90 -14.10 0.28
C THR A 22 5.30 -12.65 0.53
N VAL A 23 4.30 -11.78 0.72
CA VAL A 23 4.53 -10.33 0.91
C VAL A 23 5.35 -10.02 2.15
N ASP A 24 5.20 -10.79 3.22
CA ASP A 24 5.94 -10.61 4.47
C ASP A 24 7.44 -10.94 4.34
N ASP A 25 7.83 -11.79 3.39
CA ASP A 25 9.24 -12.11 3.14
C ASP A 25 10.03 -10.88 2.68
N ILE A 26 9.36 -9.92 2.04
CA ILE A 26 9.98 -8.64 1.65
C ILE A 26 10.55 -7.92 2.88
N PHE A 27 9.83 -7.96 4.00
CA PHE A 27 10.24 -7.30 5.25
C PHE A 27 11.27 -8.10 6.05
N LYS A 28 11.59 -9.32 5.63
CA LYS A 28 12.65 -10.17 6.21
C LYS A 28 13.99 -10.01 5.48
N LEU A 29 13.98 -9.39 4.28
CA LEU A 29 15.19 -9.17 3.50
C LEU A 29 16.19 -8.28 4.26
N ASN A 30 17.45 -8.64 4.18
CA ASN A 30 18.54 -7.87 4.74
C ASN A 30 19.55 -7.42 3.66
N PHE A 31 20.49 -6.57 4.04
CA PHE A 31 21.50 -6.02 3.12
C PHE A 31 22.30 -7.11 2.40
N GLN A 32 22.71 -8.18 3.14
CA GLN A 32 23.49 -9.27 2.56
C GLN A 32 22.71 -10.07 1.52
N ASP A 33 21.40 -10.23 1.73
CA ASP A 33 20.53 -10.87 0.76
C ASP A 33 20.56 -10.14 -0.58
N LEU A 34 20.50 -8.83 -0.53
CA LEU A 34 20.41 -7.99 -1.74
C LEU A 34 21.77 -7.83 -2.42
N VAL A 35 22.85 -7.58 -1.67
CA VAL A 35 24.17 -7.33 -2.26
C VAL A 35 24.72 -8.54 -3.01
N ASN A 36 24.28 -9.75 -2.64
CA ASN A 36 24.67 -11.00 -3.30
C ASN A 36 23.89 -11.26 -4.62
N LEU A 37 22.88 -10.44 -4.94
CA LEU A 37 22.15 -10.56 -6.19
C LEU A 37 23.00 -10.08 -7.38
N GLU A 38 22.77 -10.70 -8.53
CA GLU A 38 23.44 -10.31 -9.78
C GLU A 38 23.16 -8.84 -10.11
N ARG A 39 24.22 -8.08 -10.41
CA ARG A 39 24.16 -6.66 -10.76
C ARG A 39 23.63 -5.72 -9.67
N MET A 40 23.66 -6.15 -8.42
CA MET A 40 23.27 -5.33 -7.28
C MET A 40 24.50 -4.67 -6.67
N ALA A 41 24.60 -3.34 -6.78
CA ALA A 41 25.64 -2.57 -6.10
C ALA A 41 25.24 -2.30 -4.64
N GLU A 42 26.24 -2.20 -3.75
CA GLU A 42 26.03 -1.94 -2.31
C GLU A 42 25.11 -0.74 -2.06
N LYS A 43 25.32 0.38 -2.78
CA LYS A 43 24.47 1.57 -2.65
C LYS A 43 23.01 1.29 -3.05
N SER A 44 22.79 0.48 -4.09
CA SER A 44 21.45 0.11 -4.51
C SER A 44 20.78 -0.82 -3.50
N ALA A 45 21.54 -1.79 -2.95
CA ALA A 45 21.04 -2.67 -1.90
C ALA A 45 20.63 -1.86 -0.65
N GLN A 46 21.45 -0.90 -0.21
CA GLN A 46 21.11 -0.05 0.92
C GLN A 46 19.87 0.80 0.66
N ASN A 47 19.77 1.42 -0.51
CA ASN A 47 18.57 2.20 -0.87
C ASN A 47 17.29 1.36 -0.83
N ILE A 48 17.36 0.09 -1.25
CA ILE A 48 16.22 -0.84 -1.21
C ILE A 48 15.85 -1.18 0.23
N ILE A 49 16.83 -1.46 1.10
CA ILE A 49 16.57 -1.72 2.53
C ILE A 49 15.91 -0.49 3.18
N ASP A 50 16.42 0.71 2.92
CA ASP A 50 15.86 1.96 3.44
C ASP A 50 14.42 2.18 2.93
N ALA A 51 14.16 1.85 1.67
CA ALA A 51 12.82 1.91 1.08
C ALA A 51 11.85 0.88 1.68
N ILE A 52 12.32 -0.35 1.94
CA ILE A 52 11.54 -1.38 2.64
C ILE A 52 11.18 -0.89 4.04
N ASP A 53 12.14 -0.37 4.80
CA ASP A 53 11.88 0.14 6.15
C ASP A 53 10.92 1.33 6.15
N SER A 54 11.07 2.23 5.20
CA SER A 54 10.15 3.37 5.02
C SER A 54 8.73 2.91 4.70
N SER A 55 8.58 1.84 3.90
CA SER A 55 7.28 1.30 3.50
C SER A 55 6.50 0.61 4.63
N LYS A 56 7.16 0.31 5.76
CA LYS A 56 6.50 -0.23 6.96
C LYS A 56 5.46 0.73 7.55
N LYS A 57 5.62 2.04 7.33
CA LYS A 57 4.58 3.03 7.65
C LYS A 57 3.68 3.21 6.42
N THR A 58 2.51 2.61 6.46
CA THR A 58 1.57 2.65 5.34
C THR A 58 0.15 2.86 5.84
N THR A 59 -0.76 3.16 4.92
CA THR A 59 -2.18 3.26 5.25
C THR A 59 -2.87 1.90 5.10
N PHE A 60 -3.94 1.69 5.85
CA PHE A 60 -4.74 0.48 5.78
C PHE A 60 -5.16 0.17 4.33
N ASN A 61 -5.70 1.15 3.61
CA ASN A 61 -6.16 0.95 2.23
C ASN A 61 -5.03 0.52 1.28
N ARG A 62 -3.82 1.09 1.41
CA ARG A 62 -2.66 0.69 0.61
C ARG A 62 -2.20 -0.73 0.95
N PHE A 63 -2.27 -1.10 2.22
CA PHE A 63 -1.94 -2.45 2.65
C PHE A 63 -2.95 -3.47 2.13
N VAL A 64 -4.25 -3.23 2.28
CA VAL A 64 -5.31 -4.10 1.75
C VAL A 64 -5.20 -4.24 0.22
N TYR A 65 -4.92 -3.15 -0.49
CA TYR A 65 -4.67 -3.21 -1.93
C TYR A 65 -3.46 -4.09 -2.28
N ALA A 66 -2.37 -3.99 -1.49
CA ALA A 66 -1.15 -4.77 -1.69
C ALA A 66 -1.32 -6.27 -1.41
N LEU A 67 -2.31 -6.68 -0.59
CA LEU A 67 -2.64 -8.09 -0.39
C LEU A 67 -3.17 -8.78 -1.66
N GLY A 68 -3.57 -8.01 -2.69
CA GLY A 68 -4.00 -8.55 -3.96
C GLY A 68 -5.32 -9.33 -3.92
N ILE A 69 -6.19 -9.03 -2.97
CA ILE A 69 -7.52 -9.67 -2.88
C ILE A 69 -8.28 -9.40 -4.17
N ARG A 70 -8.70 -10.45 -4.84
CA ARG A 70 -9.39 -10.35 -6.13
C ARG A 70 -10.64 -9.44 -6.01
N ASN A 71 -10.86 -8.61 -7.01
CA ASN A 71 -11.92 -7.61 -7.10
C ASN A 71 -11.79 -6.43 -6.11
N ILE A 72 -10.72 -6.35 -5.31
CA ILE A 72 -10.46 -5.20 -4.46
C ILE A 72 -9.39 -4.32 -5.13
N GLY A 73 -9.83 -3.24 -5.76
CA GLY A 73 -8.98 -2.20 -6.31
C GLY A 73 -8.69 -1.09 -5.29
N SER A 74 -7.90 -0.09 -5.69
CA SER A 74 -7.52 1.03 -4.83
C SER A 74 -8.74 1.81 -4.27
N HIS A 75 -9.82 1.92 -5.04
CA HIS A 75 -11.05 2.57 -4.58
C HIS A 75 -11.73 1.76 -3.48
N LEU A 76 -11.99 0.48 -3.74
CA LEU A 76 -12.69 -0.37 -2.79
C LEU A 76 -11.88 -0.61 -1.50
N SER A 77 -10.56 -0.59 -1.57
CA SER A 77 -9.70 -0.62 -0.38
C SER A 77 -9.94 0.58 0.54
N LYS A 78 -10.24 1.77 0.00
CA LYS A 78 -10.60 2.97 0.79
C LYS A 78 -11.99 2.84 1.41
N VAL A 79 -12.93 2.23 0.69
CA VAL A 79 -14.28 1.95 1.22
C VAL A 79 -14.18 1.00 2.43
N ILE A 80 -13.40 -0.08 2.29
CA ILE A 80 -13.15 -1.05 3.36
C ILE A 80 -12.44 -0.40 4.55
N GLU A 81 -11.43 0.45 4.30
CA GLU A 81 -10.73 1.20 5.36
C GLU A 81 -11.71 2.00 6.23
N LYS A 82 -12.63 2.72 5.59
CA LYS A 82 -13.66 3.50 6.30
C LYS A 82 -14.63 2.62 7.06
N ALA A 83 -15.10 1.54 6.44
CA ALA A 83 -16.08 0.64 7.03
C ALA A 83 -15.56 -0.02 8.30
N PHE A 84 -14.27 -0.39 8.33
CA PHE A 84 -13.62 -1.03 9.46
C PHE A 84 -12.77 -0.08 10.32
N ASN A 85 -12.84 1.23 10.07
CA ASN A 85 -12.05 2.24 10.78
C ASN A 85 -10.56 1.89 10.86
N ALA A 86 -10.00 1.39 9.75
CA ALA A 86 -8.63 0.90 9.61
C ALA A 86 -8.24 -0.23 10.60
N ASN A 87 -9.19 -0.92 11.20
CA ASN A 87 -8.93 -2.07 12.05
C ASN A 87 -8.81 -3.34 11.20
N ILE A 88 -7.60 -3.85 11.04
CA ILE A 88 -7.33 -5.03 10.20
C ILE A 88 -7.96 -6.30 10.77
N TYR A 89 -8.07 -6.43 12.09
CA TYR A 89 -8.65 -7.60 12.73
C TYR A 89 -10.17 -7.64 12.58
N ASP A 90 -10.84 -6.49 12.61
CA ASP A 90 -12.27 -6.40 12.32
C ASP A 90 -12.54 -6.79 10.86
N PHE A 91 -11.67 -6.38 9.93
CA PHE A 91 -11.78 -6.76 8.53
C PHE A 91 -11.50 -8.27 8.30
N ILE A 92 -10.51 -8.85 8.98
CA ILE A 92 -10.22 -10.30 8.92
C ILE A 92 -11.40 -11.14 9.42
N ASN A 93 -12.06 -10.69 10.48
CA ASN A 93 -13.15 -11.44 11.14
C ASN A 93 -14.54 -11.10 10.61
N ALA A 94 -14.64 -10.20 9.61
CA ALA A 94 -15.92 -9.78 9.07
C ALA A 94 -16.70 -10.94 8.43
N THR A 95 -17.97 -11.04 8.78
CA THR A 95 -18.87 -12.01 8.16
C THR A 95 -19.31 -11.56 6.77
N PHE A 96 -19.83 -12.50 5.98
CA PHE A 96 -20.39 -12.19 4.66
C PHE A 96 -21.49 -11.12 4.75
N GLU A 97 -22.40 -11.24 5.73
CA GLU A 97 -23.51 -10.34 5.95
C GLU A 97 -23.07 -8.93 6.39
N GLU A 98 -21.98 -8.82 7.12
CA GLU A 98 -21.37 -7.53 7.48
C GLU A 98 -20.73 -6.86 6.28
N LEU A 99 -20.00 -7.63 5.47
CA LEU A 99 -19.38 -7.13 4.26
C LEU A 99 -20.40 -6.65 3.23
N GLU A 100 -21.49 -7.39 3.04
CA GLU A 100 -22.56 -7.05 2.07
C GLU A 100 -23.32 -5.75 2.45
N LYS A 101 -23.30 -5.36 3.73
CA LYS A 101 -23.89 -4.08 4.18
C LYS A 101 -23.04 -2.85 3.85
N ILE A 102 -21.78 -3.06 3.47
CA ILE A 102 -20.89 -1.97 3.09
C ILE A 102 -21.28 -1.47 1.70
N ASP A 103 -21.48 -0.17 1.56
CA ASP A 103 -21.77 0.43 0.27
C ASP A 103 -20.68 0.06 -0.77
N GLU A 104 -21.08 -0.20 -2.00
CA GLU A 104 -20.22 -0.68 -3.09
C GLU A 104 -19.64 -2.10 -2.90
N VAL A 105 -19.87 -2.80 -1.80
CA VAL A 105 -19.50 -4.20 -1.60
C VAL A 105 -20.68 -5.10 -1.94
N GLY A 106 -20.71 -5.58 -3.18
CA GLY A 106 -21.72 -6.55 -3.59
C GLY A 106 -21.38 -7.97 -3.15
N PRO A 107 -22.33 -8.92 -3.33
CA PRO A 107 -22.19 -10.32 -2.88
C PRO A 107 -20.95 -11.02 -3.46
N ILE A 108 -20.56 -10.72 -4.70
CA ILE A 108 -19.36 -11.32 -5.32
C ILE A 108 -18.07 -10.87 -4.59
N VAL A 109 -18.02 -9.61 -4.21
CA VAL A 109 -16.86 -9.06 -3.48
C VAL A 109 -16.84 -9.58 -2.05
N ALA A 110 -17.99 -9.60 -1.36
CA ALA A 110 -18.13 -10.15 -0.02
C ALA A 110 -17.71 -11.63 0.04
N GLU A 111 -18.15 -12.45 -0.93
CA GLU A 111 -17.72 -13.85 -1.05
C GLU A 111 -16.21 -13.98 -1.26
N THR A 112 -15.63 -13.12 -2.11
CA THR A 112 -14.18 -13.14 -2.40
C THR A 112 -13.37 -12.81 -1.14
N ILE A 113 -13.77 -11.79 -0.38
CA ILE A 113 -13.15 -11.40 0.89
C ILE A 113 -13.25 -12.54 1.91
N THR A 114 -14.46 -13.08 2.10
CA THR A 114 -14.69 -14.18 3.04
C THR A 114 -13.85 -15.40 2.68
N ARG A 115 -13.73 -15.74 1.39
CA ARG A 115 -12.90 -16.86 0.93
C ARG A 115 -11.41 -16.59 1.18
N PHE A 116 -10.95 -15.35 0.96
CA PHE A 116 -9.57 -14.96 1.21
C PHE A 116 -9.19 -15.13 2.68
N TRP A 117 -10.04 -14.71 3.61
CA TRP A 117 -9.78 -14.82 5.04
C TRP A 117 -10.03 -16.22 5.62
N LYS A 118 -10.73 -17.12 4.90
CA LYS A 118 -10.81 -18.53 5.27
C LYS A 118 -9.49 -19.28 5.11
N ASP A 119 -8.61 -18.80 4.25
CA ASP A 119 -7.27 -19.35 4.11
C ASP A 119 -6.37 -18.78 5.22
N ARG A 120 -6.01 -19.64 6.17
CA ARG A 120 -5.17 -19.25 7.31
C ARG A 120 -3.83 -18.68 6.87
N SER A 121 -3.27 -19.13 5.76
CA SER A 121 -2.00 -18.63 5.24
C SER A 121 -2.03 -17.13 4.96
N ASN A 122 -3.16 -16.57 4.50
CA ASN A 122 -3.33 -15.14 4.28
C ASN A 122 -3.32 -14.34 5.59
N ILE A 123 -3.93 -14.91 6.64
CA ILE A 123 -3.91 -14.28 7.98
C ILE A 123 -2.48 -14.30 8.53
N ASP A 124 -1.78 -15.43 8.41
CA ASP A 124 -0.40 -15.60 8.88
C ASP A 124 0.54 -14.59 8.20
N VAL A 125 0.36 -14.31 6.90
CA VAL A 125 1.10 -13.26 6.18
C VAL A 125 0.85 -11.87 6.77
N VAL A 126 -0.41 -11.53 7.07
CA VAL A 126 -0.76 -10.24 7.69
C VAL A 126 -0.15 -10.13 9.09
N GLU A 127 -0.31 -11.16 9.92
CA GLU A 127 0.25 -11.20 11.28
C GLU A 127 1.80 -11.09 11.24
N SER A 128 2.44 -11.77 10.29
CA SER A 128 3.88 -11.68 10.07
C SER A 128 4.31 -10.25 9.67
N CYS A 129 3.61 -9.60 8.73
CA CYS A 129 3.88 -8.21 8.35
C CYS A 129 3.82 -7.27 9.58
N LEU A 130 2.77 -7.39 10.39
CA LEU A 130 2.59 -6.57 11.59
C LEU A 130 3.71 -6.84 12.63
N ALA A 131 4.07 -8.11 12.84
CA ALA A 131 5.17 -8.51 13.72
C ALA A 131 6.54 -7.97 13.25
N LEU A 132 6.74 -7.84 11.92
CA LEU A 132 7.93 -7.27 11.30
C LEU A 132 7.94 -5.73 11.30
N GLY A 133 6.95 -5.09 11.95
CA GLY A 133 6.91 -3.66 12.21
C GLY A 133 6.10 -2.84 11.21
N VAL A 134 5.29 -3.49 10.35
CA VAL A 134 4.33 -2.77 9.52
C VAL A 134 3.27 -2.13 10.41
N LYS A 135 3.05 -0.83 10.22
CA LYS A 135 2.05 -0.02 10.94
C LYS A 135 1.02 0.48 9.95
N LEU A 136 -0.23 0.22 10.27
CA LEU A 136 -1.36 0.60 9.44
C LEU A 136 -2.02 1.84 10.05
N ASP A 137 -1.81 2.99 9.40
CA ASP A 137 -2.49 4.21 9.76
C ASP A 137 -3.81 4.32 8.98
N PHE A 138 -4.76 5.08 9.49
CA PHE A 138 -5.93 5.47 8.73
C PHE A 138 -5.46 6.34 7.56
N GLY A 139 -5.81 5.99 6.34
CA GLY A 139 -5.51 6.81 5.16
C GLY A 139 -6.19 8.16 5.37
N SER A 140 -5.39 9.21 5.32
CA SER A 140 -5.78 10.55 5.70
C SER A 140 -7.23 10.85 5.32
N GLU A 141 -8.10 10.99 6.31
CA GLU A 141 -9.30 11.80 6.14
C GLU A 141 -8.84 13.15 5.58
N LEU A 142 -9.65 13.73 4.71
CA LEU A 142 -9.44 15.11 4.28
C LEU A 142 -9.19 15.97 5.52
N HIS A 143 -7.92 16.27 5.83
CA HIS A 143 -7.56 17.14 6.95
C HIS A 143 -8.20 18.51 6.81
N SER A 144 -8.58 18.85 5.59
CA SER A 144 -9.39 20.03 5.29
C SER A 144 -9.91 19.96 3.85
N LYS A 145 -10.96 20.74 3.55
CA LYS A 145 -11.49 20.92 2.20
C LYS A 145 -10.89 22.16 1.50
N LYS A 146 -9.75 22.69 2.01
CA LYS A 146 -9.17 23.92 1.49
C LYS A 146 -8.79 23.87 0.00
N LEU A 147 -8.46 22.67 -0.48
CA LEU A 147 -8.07 22.41 -1.86
C LEU A 147 -9.11 21.55 -2.61
N GLU A 148 -10.34 21.46 -2.08
CA GLU A 148 -11.41 20.71 -2.73
C GLU A 148 -11.66 21.24 -4.15
N ASN A 149 -11.80 20.31 -5.11
CA ASN A 149 -11.95 20.60 -6.54
C ASN A 149 -10.73 21.23 -7.24
N LYS A 150 -9.58 21.35 -6.56
CA LYS A 150 -8.33 21.83 -7.18
C LYS A 150 -7.57 20.68 -7.82
N ILE A 151 -7.02 20.93 -9.02
CA ILE A 151 -6.09 20.02 -9.70
C ILE A 151 -4.69 20.61 -9.62
N ILE A 152 -3.82 19.95 -8.85
CA ILE A 152 -2.46 20.43 -8.55
C ILE A 152 -1.42 19.56 -9.26
N VAL A 153 -0.43 20.21 -9.82
CA VAL A 153 0.75 19.58 -10.43
C VAL A 153 2.01 20.11 -9.76
N PHE A 154 2.83 19.20 -9.25
CA PHE A 154 4.11 19.54 -8.65
C PHE A 154 5.20 19.53 -9.72
N THR A 155 5.71 20.73 -10.09
CA THR A 155 6.81 20.89 -11.05
C THR A 155 8.07 21.38 -10.33
N GLY A 156 9.24 21.05 -10.86
CA GLY A 156 10.52 21.47 -10.26
C GLY A 156 10.98 20.59 -9.09
N VAL A 157 11.97 21.10 -8.33
CA VAL A 157 12.55 20.45 -7.15
C VAL A 157 11.85 21.01 -5.92
N LEU A 158 11.36 20.13 -5.06
CA LEU A 158 10.81 20.47 -3.76
C LEU A 158 11.94 20.31 -2.72
N THR A 159 12.12 21.31 -1.86
CA THR A 159 13.23 21.36 -0.89
C THR A 159 12.86 20.75 0.46
N GLU A 160 11.60 20.78 0.86
CA GLU A 160 11.14 20.33 2.18
C GLU A 160 10.39 18.99 2.15
N PHE A 161 9.83 18.61 0.98
CA PHE A 161 9.03 17.39 0.81
C PHE A 161 9.45 16.65 -0.44
N SER A 162 9.36 15.33 -0.41
CA SER A 162 9.37 14.54 -1.64
C SER A 162 8.10 14.81 -2.46
N ARG A 163 8.14 14.54 -3.76
CA ARG A 163 6.94 14.66 -4.61
C ARG A 163 5.78 13.79 -4.14
N GLY A 164 6.09 12.61 -3.57
CA GLY A 164 5.10 11.71 -2.99
C GLY A 164 4.40 12.31 -1.77
N GLU A 165 5.17 12.88 -0.84
CA GLU A 165 4.65 13.54 0.36
C GLU A 165 3.82 14.78 0.01
N ALA A 166 4.30 15.62 -0.90
CA ALA A 166 3.57 16.80 -1.36
C ALA A 166 2.23 16.41 -2.03
N LYS A 167 2.23 15.33 -2.83
CA LYS A 167 1.02 14.80 -3.42
C LYS A 167 0.04 14.31 -2.36
N THR A 168 0.50 13.50 -1.40
CA THR A 168 -0.33 13.01 -0.30
C THR A 168 -0.90 14.15 0.54
N MET A 169 -0.09 15.18 0.82
CA MET A 169 -0.53 16.37 1.55
C MET A 169 -1.60 17.14 0.79
N ALA A 170 -1.44 17.38 -0.51
CA ALA A 170 -2.44 18.06 -1.31
C ALA A 170 -3.76 17.28 -1.38
N GLU A 171 -3.68 15.97 -1.57
CA GLU A 171 -4.84 15.08 -1.59
C GLU A 171 -5.55 15.02 -0.24
N SER A 172 -4.81 15.06 0.88
CA SER A 172 -5.39 15.15 2.23
C SER A 172 -6.12 16.47 2.49
N HIS A 173 -5.86 17.51 1.69
CA HIS A 173 -6.59 18.78 1.73
C HIS A 173 -7.68 18.89 0.65
N GLY A 174 -7.99 17.80 -0.06
CA GLY A 174 -9.09 17.73 -1.02
C GLY A 174 -8.69 17.97 -2.47
N ALA A 175 -7.40 18.20 -2.77
CA ALA A 175 -6.93 18.34 -4.14
C ALA A 175 -6.88 17.01 -4.89
N ARG A 176 -6.87 17.11 -6.22
CA ARG A 176 -6.49 16.02 -7.11
C ARG A 176 -5.09 16.30 -7.65
N ALA A 177 -4.11 15.46 -7.32
CA ALA A 177 -2.77 15.59 -7.88
C ALA A 177 -2.68 14.96 -9.28
N SER A 178 -2.10 15.68 -10.23
CA SER A 178 -1.88 15.23 -11.61
C SER A 178 -0.39 15.23 -11.94
N GLY A 179 0.03 14.27 -12.79
CA GLY A 179 1.42 14.18 -13.24
C GLY A 179 1.81 15.18 -14.34
N SER A 180 0.84 15.84 -14.98
CA SER A 180 1.07 16.78 -16.07
C SER A 180 0.16 18.00 -15.98
N VAL A 181 0.68 19.15 -16.39
CA VAL A 181 -0.07 20.39 -16.49
C VAL A 181 -1.05 20.31 -17.67
N SER A 182 -2.29 20.71 -17.44
CA SER A 182 -3.35 20.76 -18.45
C SER A 182 -4.17 22.05 -18.28
N LYS A 183 -5.13 22.28 -19.18
CA LYS A 183 -6.06 23.42 -19.08
C LYS A 183 -6.92 23.43 -17.81
N ASN A 184 -7.00 22.27 -17.13
CA ASN A 184 -7.77 22.07 -15.90
C ASN A 184 -6.89 22.11 -14.65
N THR A 185 -5.60 22.46 -14.75
CA THR A 185 -4.70 22.62 -13.60
C THR A 185 -4.90 24.00 -13.01
N ASP A 186 -5.07 24.07 -11.68
CA ASP A 186 -5.25 25.31 -10.91
C ASP A 186 -3.93 25.99 -10.53
#